data_1df9fe3572b7734e3b6adb1d639ef901
#
_entry.id   1df9fe3572b7734e3b6adb1d639ef901
#
_cell.length_a   1.000
_cell.length_b   1.000
_cell.length_c   1.000
_cell.angle_alpha   90.00
_cell.angle_beta   90.00
_cell.angle_gamma   90.00
#
_symmetry.space_group_name_H-M   'P 1'
#
loop_
_entity.id
_entity.type
_entity.pdbx_description
1 polymer ?
#
loop_
_entity_poly.entity_id
_entity_poly.type
_entity_poly.pdbx_seq_one_letter_code
_entity_poly.pdbx_strand_id
1 'polypeptide(L)'
;MGLFTRDLQSLDDLFMHGLKDIYYVENQIVKNLPKMIEAATDAELKKGLKQHLGETEEQVRRLEQVFELLGDDPQGTRCPGIDGILKEGDELLANVDGRKATNAAIVAAAQAVEHYEITRYGTLIAWATELGKEEVVPLLERNLREEKAADKKLSAVAEARVNKGSSRRARKTGGRSTKRKVSRAPVKRKRPVARRCAS
;
A
#
# COMPACT_ATOMS: atom_id res chain seq x y z
N MET A 1 -20.66 -18.38 -5.65
CA MET A 1 -20.16 -19.17 -6.79
C MET A 1 -20.11 -18.23 -7.97
N GLY A 2 -18.93 -17.67 -8.27
CA GLY A 2 -18.74 -16.86 -9.47
C GLY A 2 -18.75 -17.79 -10.67
N LEU A 3 -19.72 -17.60 -11.54
CA LEU A 3 -19.65 -18.16 -12.88
C LEU A 3 -18.45 -17.50 -13.56
N PHE A 4 -17.32 -18.21 -13.60
CA PHE A 4 -16.30 -17.92 -14.59
C PHE A 4 -16.90 -18.32 -15.93
N THR A 5 -17.50 -17.36 -16.59
CA THR A 5 -17.83 -17.51 -18.00
C THR A 5 -16.50 -17.70 -18.74
N ARG A 6 -16.44 -18.69 -19.62
CA ARG A 6 -15.23 -18.97 -20.45
C ARG A 6 -15.12 -17.95 -21.59
N ASP A 7 -15.22 -16.68 -21.25
CA ASP A 7 -15.32 -15.61 -22.24
C ASP A 7 -13.94 -15.07 -22.69
N LEU A 8 -12.84 -15.53 -22.04
CA LEU A 8 -11.47 -15.20 -22.41
C LEU A 8 -10.87 -16.34 -23.22
N GLN A 9 -11.03 -16.33 -24.53
CA GLN A 9 -10.61 -17.40 -25.45
C GLN A 9 -9.45 -16.99 -26.38
N SER A 10 -9.14 -15.69 -26.43
CA SER A 10 -8.11 -15.13 -27.30
C SER A 10 -7.20 -14.16 -26.55
N LEU A 11 -6.07 -13.82 -27.17
CA LEU A 11 -5.19 -12.77 -26.66
C LEU A 11 -5.90 -11.40 -26.68
N ASP A 12 -6.79 -11.17 -27.63
CA ASP A 12 -7.59 -9.95 -27.71
C ASP A 12 -8.55 -9.84 -26.52
N ASP A 13 -9.24 -10.93 -26.16
CA ASP A 13 -10.09 -10.95 -24.97
C ASP A 13 -9.29 -10.67 -23.67
N LEU A 14 -8.09 -11.26 -23.55
CA LEU A 14 -7.20 -11.01 -22.42
C LEU A 14 -6.70 -9.55 -22.38
N PHE A 15 -6.39 -8.98 -23.53
CA PHE A 15 -5.98 -7.59 -23.64
C PHE A 15 -7.11 -6.65 -23.22
N MET A 16 -8.31 -6.83 -23.76
CA MET A 16 -9.47 -6.02 -23.39
C MET A 16 -9.86 -6.17 -21.92
N HIS A 17 -9.79 -7.40 -21.39
CA HIS A 17 -10.01 -7.64 -19.96
C HIS A 17 -8.97 -6.90 -19.11
N GLY A 18 -7.68 -7.03 -19.44
CA GLY A 18 -6.60 -6.34 -18.75
C GLY A 18 -6.69 -4.82 -18.85
N LEU A 19 -7.17 -4.29 -19.99
CA LEU A 19 -7.40 -2.86 -20.16
C LEU A 19 -8.53 -2.35 -19.26
N LYS A 20 -9.64 -3.09 -19.15
CA LYS A 20 -10.74 -2.77 -18.23
C LYS A 20 -10.31 -2.89 -16.76
N ASP A 21 -9.47 -3.86 -16.45
CA ASP A 21 -8.88 -4.00 -15.11
C ASP A 21 -8.01 -2.79 -14.75
N ILE A 22 -7.07 -2.38 -15.61
CA ILE A 22 -6.18 -1.25 -15.30
C ILE A 22 -6.94 0.08 -15.23
N TYR A 23 -7.97 0.27 -16.06
CA TYR A 23 -8.84 1.45 -15.96
C TYR A 23 -9.58 1.51 -14.60
N TYR A 24 -10.03 0.36 -14.09
CA TYR A 24 -10.57 0.28 -12.73
C TYR A 24 -9.51 0.62 -11.69
N VAL A 25 -8.29 0.06 -11.82
CA VAL A 25 -7.16 0.28 -10.91
C VAL A 25 -6.87 1.77 -10.76
N GLU A 26 -6.63 2.47 -11.85
CA GLU A 26 -6.34 3.91 -11.85
C GLU A 26 -7.43 4.72 -11.14
N ASN A 27 -8.70 4.41 -11.44
CA ASN A 27 -9.82 5.06 -10.79
C ASN A 27 -9.90 4.77 -9.27
N GLN A 28 -9.44 3.59 -8.81
CA GLN A 28 -9.33 3.32 -7.37
C GLN A 28 -8.17 4.09 -6.73
N ILE A 29 -7.05 4.24 -7.44
CA ILE A 29 -5.88 4.98 -6.95
C ILE A 29 -6.21 6.47 -6.82
N VAL A 30 -6.85 7.08 -7.82
CA VAL A 30 -7.34 8.48 -7.73
C VAL A 30 -8.20 8.70 -6.48
N LYS A 31 -9.06 7.74 -6.13
CA LYS A 31 -9.93 7.82 -4.94
C LYS A 31 -9.17 7.65 -3.62
N ASN A 32 -8.09 6.86 -3.61
CA ASN A 32 -7.38 6.49 -2.39
C ASN A 32 -6.17 7.40 -2.08
N LEU A 33 -5.50 7.97 -3.09
CA LEU A 33 -4.34 8.85 -2.92
C LEU A 33 -4.59 10.05 -1.99
N PRO A 34 -5.75 10.75 -2.02
CA PRO A 34 -6.03 11.86 -1.10
C PRO A 34 -5.87 11.47 0.38
N LYS A 35 -6.29 10.28 0.77
CA LYS A 35 -6.16 9.74 2.13
C LYS A 35 -4.70 9.55 2.53
N MET A 36 -3.88 9.01 1.63
CA MET A 36 -2.43 8.86 1.86
C MET A 36 -1.73 10.22 1.95
N ILE A 37 -2.10 11.17 1.09
CA ILE A 37 -1.59 12.55 1.12
C ILE A 37 -1.90 13.22 2.45
N GLU A 38 -3.09 13.04 2.99
CA GLU A 38 -3.49 13.59 4.29
C GLU A 38 -2.65 12.99 5.42
N ALA A 39 -2.50 11.67 5.44
CA ALA A 39 -1.76 10.93 6.46
C ALA A 39 -0.24 11.19 6.43
N ALA A 40 0.33 11.50 5.27
CA ALA A 40 1.77 11.76 5.11
C ALA A 40 2.21 13.01 5.88
N THR A 41 3.27 12.87 6.70
CA THR A 41 3.85 13.96 7.49
C THR A 41 5.23 14.42 7.00
N ASP A 42 5.91 13.63 6.15
CA ASP A 42 7.12 14.06 5.45
C ASP A 42 6.74 14.93 4.24
N ALA A 43 7.34 16.11 4.13
CA ALA A 43 6.97 17.08 3.12
C ALA A 43 7.28 16.64 1.68
N GLU A 44 8.40 15.93 1.48
CA GLU A 44 8.80 15.43 0.16
C GLU A 44 7.91 14.25 -0.25
N LEU A 45 7.59 13.34 0.66
CA LEU A 45 6.62 12.26 0.42
C LEU A 45 5.26 12.85 0.04
N LYS A 46 4.75 13.79 0.83
CA LYS A 46 3.47 14.45 0.55
C LYS A 46 3.44 15.16 -0.80
N LYS A 47 4.53 15.83 -1.18
CA LYS A 47 4.68 16.48 -2.48
C LYS A 47 4.68 15.44 -3.61
N GLY A 48 5.43 14.35 -3.43
CA GLY A 48 5.47 13.26 -4.41
C GLY A 48 4.10 12.62 -4.66
N LEU A 49 3.36 12.30 -3.59
CA LEU A 49 2.00 11.75 -3.68
C LEU A 49 1.02 12.72 -4.37
N LYS A 50 1.12 14.04 -4.12
CA LYS A 50 0.29 15.03 -4.81
C LYS A 50 0.60 15.11 -6.30
N GLN A 51 1.88 15.04 -6.68
CA GLN A 51 2.28 15.00 -8.07
C GLN A 51 1.75 13.74 -8.74
N HIS A 52 1.90 12.59 -8.08
CA HIS A 52 1.42 11.31 -8.58
C HIS A 52 -0.10 11.29 -8.76
N LEU A 53 -0.88 11.88 -7.87
CA LEU A 53 -2.33 12.03 -8.06
C LEU A 53 -2.67 12.73 -9.39
N GLY A 54 -1.98 13.82 -9.72
CA GLY A 54 -2.17 14.50 -11.00
C GLY A 54 -1.70 13.65 -12.20
N GLU A 55 -0.62 12.87 -12.04
CA GLU A 55 -0.14 11.92 -13.06
C GLU A 55 -1.20 10.82 -13.29
N THR A 56 -1.77 10.24 -12.22
CA THR A 56 -2.83 9.21 -12.28
C THR A 56 -4.11 9.72 -12.95
N GLU A 57 -4.53 10.94 -12.65
CA GLU A 57 -5.67 11.56 -13.34
C GLU A 57 -5.44 11.70 -14.86
N GLU A 58 -4.21 11.98 -15.28
CA GLU A 58 -3.84 12.00 -16.71
C GLU A 58 -3.76 10.58 -17.30
N GLN A 59 -3.36 9.59 -16.52
CA GLN A 59 -3.35 8.18 -16.92
C GLN A 59 -4.75 7.66 -17.19
N VAL A 60 -5.71 7.99 -16.35
CA VAL A 60 -7.14 7.70 -16.60
C VAL A 60 -7.57 8.28 -17.95
N ARG A 61 -7.28 9.57 -18.22
CA ARG A 61 -7.63 10.21 -19.50
C ARG A 61 -6.96 9.54 -20.70
N ARG A 62 -5.72 9.08 -20.55
CA ARG A 62 -5.03 8.34 -21.62
C ARG A 62 -5.64 6.96 -21.86
N LEU A 63 -6.11 6.29 -20.81
CA LEU A 63 -6.84 5.03 -20.97
C LEU A 63 -8.19 5.25 -21.66
N GLU A 64 -8.90 6.35 -21.39
CA GLU A 64 -10.11 6.71 -22.12
C GLU A 64 -9.82 6.91 -23.62
N GLN A 65 -8.69 7.56 -23.97
CA GLN A 65 -8.25 7.65 -25.39
C GLN A 65 -7.91 6.28 -25.99
N VAL A 66 -7.32 5.36 -25.19
CA VAL A 66 -7.09 3.98 -25.65
C VAL A 66 -8.39 3.28 -25.98
N PHE A 67 -9.42 3.38 -25.14
CA PHE A 67 -10.73 2.82 -25.42
C PHE A 67 -11.35 3.43 -26.70
N GLU A 68 -11.28 4.76 -26.86
CA GLU A 68 -11.77 5.46 -28.05
C GLU A 68 -11.09 4.95 -29.34
N LEU A 69 -9.74 4.79 -29.33
CA LEU A 69 -9.00 4.26 -30.48
C LEU A 69 -9.38 2.82 -30.82
N LEU A 70 -9.76 2.03 -29.83
CA LEU A 70 -10.20 0.65 -29.98
C LEU A 70 -11.70 0.53 -30.36
N GLY A 71 -12.45 1.63 -30.32
CA GLY A 71 -13.88 1.65 -30.61
C GLY A 71 -14.74 1.01 -29.52
N ASP A 72 -14.25 1.00 -28.25
CA ASP A 72 -14.98 0.50 -27.09
C ASP A 72 -15.21 1.63 -26.06
N ASP A 73 -16.23 1.49 -25.22
CA ASP A 73 -16.53 2.46 -24.18
C ASP A 73 -15.59 2.26 -22.96
N PRO A 74 -15.12 3.37 -22.32
CA PRO A 74 -14.30 3.28 -21.13
C PRO A 74 -15.11 2.68 -19.97
N GLN A 75 -14.90 1.41 -19.68
CA GLN A 75 -15.55 0.69 -18.60
C GLN A 75 -14.56 -0.14 -17.79
N GLY A 76 -14.51 0.13 -16.47
CA GLY A 76 -13.69 -0.65 -15.54
C GLY A 76 -14.36 -1.96 -15.12
N THR A 77 -13.58 -3.02 -15.06
CA THR A 77 -13.97 -4.28 -14.43
C THR A 77 -13.33 -4.35 -13.05
N ARG A 78 -14.11 -4.74 -12.04
CA ARG A 78 -13.60 -4.86 -10.69
C ARG A 78 -12.38 -5.80 -10.62
N CYS A 79 -11.27 -5.28 -10.14
CA CYS A 79 -10.02 -6.00 -10.04
C CYS A 79 -9.72 -6.39 -8.58
N PRO A 80 -9.90 -7.68 -8.18
CA PRO A 80 -9.61 -8.14 -6.82
C PRO A 80 -8.15 -7.96 -6.40
N GLY A 81 -7.22 -7.91 -7.36
CA GLY A 81 -5.80 -7.70 -7.10
C GLY A 81 -5.54 -6.35 -6.44
N ILE A 82 -5.99 -5.26 -7.08
CA ILE A 82 -5.82 -3.91 -6.51
C ILE A 82 -6.65 -3.71 -5.25
N ASP A 83 -7.89 -4.23 -5.22
CA ASP A 83 -8.73 -4.17 -4.02
C ASP A 83 -8.00 -4.78 -2.80
N GLY A 84 -7.29 -5.90 -3.00
CA GLY A 84 -6.49 -6.56 -1.98
C GLY A 84 -5.28 -5.73 -1.53
N ILE A 85 -4.53 -5.16 -2.47
CA ILE A 85 -3.35 -4.31 -2.19
C ILE A 85 -3.77 -3.05 -1.43
N LEU A 86 -4.82 -2.37 -1.87
CA LEU A 86 -5.33 -1.17 -1.19
C LEU A 86 -5.83 -1.49 0.22
N LYS A 87 -6.52 -2.62 0.40
CA LYS A 87 -6.97 -3.08 1.71
C LYS A 87 -5.80 -3.39 2.64
N GLU A 88 -4.76 -4.07 2.16
CA GLU A 88 -3.54 -4.32 2.93
C GLU A 88 -2.88 -3.00 3.37
N GLY A 89 -2.78 -2.03 2.47
CA GLY A 89 -2.28 -0.69 2.78
C GLY A 89 -3.10 0.01 3.87
N ASP A 90 -4.43 -0.05 3.80
CA ASP A 90 -5.32 0.50 4.81
C ASP A 90 -5.16 -0.18 6.17
N GLU A 91 -5.07 -1.51 6.20
CA GLU A 91 -4.84 -2.28 7.43
C GLU A 91 -3.47 -1.96 8.04
N LEU A 92 -2.44 -1.81 7.22
CA LEU A 92 -1.10 -1.42 7.67
C LEU A 92 -1.13 -0.02 8.29
N LEU A 93 -1.76 0.95 7.64
CA LEU A 93 -1.87 2.32 8.15
C LEU A 93 -2.70 2.41 9.44
N ALA A 94 -3.73 1.60 9.58
CA ALA A 94 -4.57 1.56 10.79
C ALA A 94 -3.81 1.00 12.01
N ASN A 95 -2.81 0.13 11.79
CA ASN A 95 -2.06 -0.52 12.85
C ASN A 95 -0.71 0.15 13.18
N VAL A 96 -0.33 1.18 12.42
CA VAL A 96 0.93 1.91 12.64
C VAL A 96 0.74 3.01 13.68
N ASP A 97 1.61 3.05 14.69
CA ASP A 97 1.70 4.13 15.65
C ASP A 97 2.97 4.97 15.43
N GLY A 98 2.77 6.28 15.32
CA GLY A 98 3.83 7.27 15.23
C GLY A 98 4.17 7.74 13.80
N ARG A 99 4.28 9.07 13.65
CA ARG A 99 4.43 9.80 12.38
C ARG A 99 5.49 9.22 11.42
N LYS A 100 6.61 8.73 11.96
CA LYS A 100 7.71 8.22 11.12
C LYS A 100 7.39 6.85 10.55
N ALA A 101 6.81 5.97 11.37
CA ALA A 101 6.38 4.67 10.93
C ALA A 101 5.21 4.79 9.94
N THR A 102 4.31 5.77 10.13
CA THR A 102 3.24 6.07 9.17
C THR A 102 3.79 6.42 7.78
N ASN A 103 4.82 7.30 7.68
CA ASN A 103 5.43 7.60 6.38
C ASN A 103 6.06 6.36 5.73
N ALA A 104 6.70 5.48 6.51
CA ALA A 104 7.28 4.23 5.98
C ALA A 104 6.18 3.26 5.49
N ALA A 105 5.07 3.16 6.21
CA ALA A 105 3.92 2.37 5.81
C ALA A 105 3.29 2.89 4.51
N ILE A 106 3.15 4.22 4.37
CA ILE A 106 2.66 4.86 3.14
C ILE A 106 3.56 4.51 1.96
N VAL A 107 4.89 4.64 2.10
CA VAL A 107 5.82 4.28 1.02
C VAL A 107 5.69 2.82 0.64
N ALA A 108 5.63 1.90 1.62
CA ALA A 108 5.50 0.47 1.34
C ALA A 108 4.20 0.14 0.60
N ALA A 109 3.07 0.71 1.04
CA ALA A 109 1.77 0.53 0.39
C ALA A 109 1.75 1.11 -1.04
N ALA A 110 2.29 2.33 -1.23
CA ALA A 110 2.38 2.95 -2.54
C ALA A 110 3.23 2.12 -3.50
N GLN A 111 4.43 1.68 -3.09
CA GLN A 111 5.29 0.86 -3.96
C GLN A 111 4.64 -0.47 -4.36
N ALA A 112 3.83 -1.09 -3.52
CA ALA A 112 3.07 -2.29 -3.90
C ALA A 112 2.09 -2.00 -5.03
N VAL A 113 1.44 -0.83 -5.02
CA VAL A 113 0.57 -0.35 -6.09
C VAL A 113 1.37 -0.10 -7.37
N GLU A 114 2.46 0.69 -7.30
CA GLU A 114 3.32 0.98 -8.48
C GLU A 114 3.80 -0.30 -9.17
N HIS A 115 4.28 -1.30 -8.41
CA HIS A 115 4.74 -2.57 -8.98
C HIS A 115 3.60 -3.38 -9.62
N TYR A 116 2.40 -3.30 -9.07
CA TYR A 116 1.23 -3.89 -9.69
C TYR A 116 0.95 -3.24 -11.06
N GLU A 117 0.94 -1.91 -11.15
CA GLU A 117 0.69 -1.15 -12.37
C GLU A 117 1.80 -1.36 -13.41
N ILE A 118 3.07 -1.31 -12.99
CA ILE A 118 4.22 -1.61 -13.87
C ILE A 118 4.05 -2.98 -14.56
N THR A 119 3.63 -4.00 -13.81
CA THR A 119 3.39 -5.33 -14.36
C THR A 119 2.22 -5.32 -15.36
N ARG A 120 1.12 -4.65 -15.02
CA ARG A 120 -0.08 -4.59 -15.87
C ARG A 120 0.19 -3.83 -17.17
N TYR A 121 0.78 -2.64 -17.10
CA TYR A 121 1.14 -1.87 -18.30
C TYR A 121 2.15 -2.59 -19.18
N GLY A 122 3.17 -3.21 -18.59
CA GLY A 122 4.13 -4.00 -19.35
C GLY A 122 3.49 -5.15 -20.13
N THR A 123 2.53 -5.83 -19.50
CA THR A 123 1.76 -6.92 -20.12
C THR A 123 0.87 -6.39 -21.25
N LEU A 124 0.12 -5.30 -21.01
CA LEU A 124 -0.77 -4.70 -22.01
C LEU A 124 0.00 -4.21 -23.25
N ILE A 125 1.15 -3.59 -23.07
CA ILE A 125 2.02 -3.14 -24.16
C ILE A 125 2.46 -4.34 -25.01
N ALA A 126 2.94 -5.43 -24.37
CA ALA A 126 3.35 -6.64 -25.09
C ALA A 126 2.19 -7.25 -25.89
N TRP A 127 1.01 -7.33 -25.31
CA TRP A 127 -0.17 -7.86 -25.99
C TRP A 127 -0.67 -6.93 -27.10
N ALA A 128 -0.68 -5.61 -26.89
CA ALA A 128 -1.05 -4.64 -27.93
C ALA A 128 -0.13 -4.76 -29.16
N THR A 129 1.18 -4.88 -28.92
CA THR A 129 2.17 -5.07 -30.00
C THR A 129 1.93 -6.38 -30.76
N GLU A 130 1.72 -7.50 -30.08
CA GLU A 130 1.45 -8.80 -30.70
C GLU A 130 0.14 -8.80 -31.51
N LEU A 131 -0.85 -8.04 -31.06
CA LEU A 131 -2.14 -7.89 -31.72
C LEU A 131 -2.15 -6.83 -32.84
N GLY A 132 -1.00 -6.17 -33.09
CA GLY A 132 -0.90 -5.12 -34.12
C GLY A 132 -1.67 -3.83 -33.78
N LYS A 133 -1.96 -3.58 -32.48
CA LYS A 133 -2.65 -2.37 -32.00
C LYS A 133 -1.63 -1.26 -31.69
N GLU A 134 -0.81 -0.93 -32.68
CA GLU A 134 0.32 0.00 -32.54
C GLU A 134 -0.09 1.42 -32.10
N GLU A 135 -1.32 1.84 -32.42
CA GLU A 135 -1.85 3.17 -32.11
C GLU A 135 -2.02 3.43 -30.60
N VAL A 136 -2.23 2.36 -29.79
CA VAL A 136 -2.41 2.49 -28.34
C VAL A 136 -1.11 2.33 -27.54
N VAL A 137 -0.10 1.71 -28.14
CA VAL A 137 1.19 1.42 -27.48
C VAL A 137 1.84 2.68 -26.89
N PRO A 138 1.95 3.82 -27.59
CA PRO A 138 2.59 5.02 -27.04
C PRO A 138 1.89 5.58 -25.79
N LEU A 139 0.56 5.45 -25.70
CA LEU A 139 -0.23 5.89 -24.55
C LEU A 139 0.06 5.01 -23.33
N LEU A 140 0.02 3.69 -23.50
CA LEU A 140 0.33 2.72 -22.45
C LEU A 140 1.80 2.82 -22.00
N GLU A 141 2.74 3.01 -22.92
CA GLU A 141 4.16 3.23 -22.57
C GLU A 141 4.37 4.51 -21.76
N ARG A 142 3.59 5.55 -22.01
CA ARG A 142 3.68 6.79 -21.24
C ARG A 142 3.26 6.54 -19.80
N ASN A 143 2.15 5.84 -19.56
CA ASN A 143 1.71 5.44 -18.22
C ASN A 143 2.82 4.62 -17.55
N LEU A 144 3.30 3.57 -18.18
CA LEU A 144 4.38 2.73 -17.65
C LEU A 144 5.64 3.52 -17.25
N ARG A 145 6.01 4.54 -18.02
CA ARG A 145 7.17 5.38 -17.66
C ARG A 145 6.91 6.22 -16.43
N GLU A 146 5.69 6.72 -16.25
CA GLU A 146 5.30 7.50 -15.08
C GLU A 146 5.30 6.63 -13.82
N GLU A 147 4.75 5.38 -13.88
CA GLU A 147 4.79 4.43 -12.74
C GLU A 147 6.22 4.07 -12.32
N LYS A 148 7.08 3.75 -13.28
CA LYS A 148 8.50 3.49 -13.01
C LYS A 148 9.21 4.70 -12.39
N ALA A 149 8.82 5.91 -12.76
CA ALA A 149 9.38 7.13 -12.18
C ALA A 149 8.85 7.38 -10.76
N ALA A 150 7.57 7.07 -10.50
CA ALA A 150 6.95 7.17 -9.19
C ALA A 150 7.60 6.18 -8.20
N ASP A 151 7.73 4.90 -8.55
CA ASP A 151 8.44 3.89 -7.73
C ASP A 151 9.87 4.32 -7.38
N LYS A 152 10.61 4.81 -8.38
CA LYS A 152 11.98 5.32 -8.16
C LYS A 152 12.02 6.51 -7.20
N LYS A 153 11.06 7.45 -7.30
CA LYS A 153 10.94 8.59 -6.38
C LYS A 153 10.62 8.12 -4.96
N LEU A 154 9.68 7.17 -4.81
CA LEU A 154 9.32 6.58 -3.51
C LEU A 154 10.52 5.90 -2.86
N SER A 155 11.28 5.09 -3.60
CA SER A 155 12.52 4.46 -3.14
C SER A 155 13.54 5.51 -2.65
N ALA A 156 13.77 6.57 -3.43
CA ALA A 156 14.71 7.63 -3.06
C ALA A 156 14.29 8.36 -1.76
N VAL A 157 13.01 8.67 -1.60
CA VAL A 157 12.47 9.30 -0.38
C VAL A 157 12.59 8.35 0.82
N ALA A 158 12.29 7.06 0.63
CA ALA A 158 12.41 6.04 1.67
C ALA A 158 13.84 5.96 2.22
N GLU A 159 14.82 5.78 1.33
CA GLU A 159 16.23 5.60 1.69
C GLU A 159 16.87 6.88 2.27
N ALA A 160 16.57 8.03 1.68
CA ALA A 160 17.18 9.29 2.11
C ALA A 160 16.64 9.75 3.48
N ARG A 161 15.36 9.56 3.76
CA ARG A 161 14.65 10.25 4.85
C ARG A 161 13.78 9.33 5.71
N VAL A 162 12.81 8.67 5.12
CA VAL A 162 11.71 8.00 5.82
C VAL A 162 12.21 6.83 6.67
N ASN A 163 12.97 5.92 6.09
CA ASN A 163 13.47 4.72 6.79
C ASN A 163 14.45 5.09 7.91
N LYS A 164 15.36 6.04 7.68
CA LYS A 164 16.32 6.51 8.71
C LYS A 164 15.62 7.13 9.93
N GLY A 165 14.47 7.74 9.70
CA GLY A 165 13.65 8.31 10.76
C GLY A 165 12.90 7.27 11.57
N SER A 166 12.50 6.17 10.94
CA SER A 166 11.64 5.12 11.52
C SER A 166 12.43 4.08 12.32
N SER A 167 13.72 3.89 12.04
CA SER A 167 14.58 2.90 12.71
C SER A 167 14.88 3.17 14.19
N ARG A 168 14.62 4.39 14.68
CA ARG A 168 14.80 4.72 16.10
C ARG A 168 13.53 4.36 16.86
N ARG A 169 13.54 3.17 17.46
CA ARG A 169 12.57 2.80 18.50
C ARG A 169 12.45 3.95 19.48
N ALA A 170 11.26 4.50 19.75
CA ALA A 170 11.05 5.47 20.79
C ALA A 170 11.64 4.89 22.08
N ARG A 171 12.74 5.47 22.57
CA ARG A 171 13.23 5.14 23.90
C ARG A 171 12.09 5.50 24.83
N LYS A 172 11.41 4.49 25.39
CA LYS A 172 10.56 4.67 26.55
C LYS A 172 11.40 5.44 27.56
N THR A 173 11.09 6.72 27.75
CA THR A 173 11.62 7.50 28.86
C THR A 173 11.16 6.77 30.08
N GLY A 174 12.05 5.98 30.68
CA GLY A 174 11.79 5.21 31.86
C GLY A 174 11.37 6.19 32.94
N GLY A 175 10.09 6.15 33.27
CA GLY A 175 9.57 6.81 34.45
C GLY A 175 10.41 6.36 35.61
N ARG A 176 10.98 7.33 36.31
CA ARG A 176 11.75 7.23 37.55
C ARG A 176 10.90 6.46 38.57
N SER A 177 11.17 5.14 38.65
CA SER A 177 10.57 4.34 39.73
C SER A 177 11.07 4.86 41.03
N THR A 178 10.24 5.64 41.73
CA THR A 178 10.41 5.94 43.15
C THR A 178 10.29 4.61 43.91
N LYS A 179 11.41 4.07 44.33
CA LYS A 179 11.48 2.94 45.26
C LYS A 179 10.77 3.35 46.55
N ARG A 180 9.53 2.98 46.67
CA ARG A 180 8.79 3.04 47.95
C ARG A 180 9.39 1.97 48.88
N LYS A 181 10.21 2.42 49.83
CA LYS A 181 10.68 1.60 50.95
C LYS A 181 9.47 1.04 51.68
N VAL A 182 9.18 -0.23 51.49
CA VAL A 182 8.25 -0.96 52.37
C VAL A 182 9.03 -1.36 53.60
N SER A 183 8.75 -0.71 54.71
CA SER A 183 9.24 -1.09 56.04
C SER A 183 8.59 -2.43 56.44
N ARG A 184 9.39 -3.47 56.54
CA ARG A 184 8.97 -4.76 57.08
C ARG A 184 8.82 -4.63 58.61
N ALA A 185 7.59 -4.78 59.10
CA ALA A 185 7.33 -5.01 60.51
C ALA A 185 7.81 -6.42 60.91
N PRO A 186 8.31 -6.60 62.18
CA PRO A 186 8.86 -7.87 62.63
C PRO A 186 7.76 -8.91 62.85
N VAL A 187 7.93 -10.08 62.24
CA VAL A 187 7.07 -11.25 62.45
C VAL A 187 7.33 -11.85 63.83
N LYS A 188 6.33 -11.81 64.74
CA LYS A 188 6.34 -12.52 66.02
C LYS A 188 6.32 -14.05 65.76
N ARG A 189 7.41 -14.73 66.14
CA ARG A 189 7.45 -16.20 66.20
C ARG A 189 6.51 -16.74 67.25
N LYS A 190 5.52 -17.53 66.86
CA LYS A 190 4.72 -18.36 67.76
C LYS A 190 5.54 -19.58 68.22
N ARG A 191 5.57 -19.84 69.53
CA ARG A 191 6.19 -21.01 70.19
C ARG A 191 5.40 -22.28 69.82
N PRO A 192 6.10 -23.43 69.70
CA PRO A 192 5.42 -24.71 69.42
C PRO A 192 4.72 -25.22 70.68
N VAL A 193 3.49 -25.70 70.49
CA VAL A 193 2.69 -26.41 71.48
C VAL A 193 3.14 -27.86 71.54
N ALA A 194 3.56 -28.31 72.79
CA ALA A 194 3.93 -29.69 73.04
C ALA A 194 2.67 -30.60 72.94
N ARG A 195 2.76 -31.63 72.12
CA ARG A 195 1.79 -32.73 72.13
C ARG A 195 2.11 -33.66 73.32
N ARG A 196 1.20 -33.80 74.22
CA ARG A 196 1.17 -34.89 75.24
C ARG A 196 0.60 -36.14 74.55
N CYS A 197 1.34 -37.24 74.63
CA CYS A 197 0.76 -38.57 74.48
C CYS A 197 0.00 -38.97 75.75
N ALA A 198 -1.16 -39.61 75.57
CA ALA A 198 -1.79 -40.43 76.61
C ALA A 198 -2.41 -41.63 75.89
N SER A 199 -1.90 -42.76 76.23
CA SER A 199 -2.49 -44.11 76.48
C SER A 199 -3.54 -44.59 75.45
#